data_dc3c9c2b3a6fcc2620ec2faecaafa08c
#
_entry.id   dc3c9c2b3a6fcc2620ec2faecaafa08c
#
_cell.length_a   1.000
_cell.length_b   1.000
_cell.length_c   1.000
_cell.angle_alpha   90.00
_cell.angle_beta   90.00
_cell.angle_gamma   90.00
#
_symmetry.space_group_name_H-M   'P 1'
#
loop_
_entity.id
_entity.type
_entity.pdbx_description
1 polymer ?
#
loop_
_entity_poly.entity_id
_entity_poly.type
_entity_poly.pdbx_seq_one_letter_code
_entity_poly.pdbx_strand_id
1 'polypeptide(L)'
;DYPFVTVTLGLGTGHFEKMISLSLLEVHKGGQGKKGHKKPVLFPKIVFLFDKSLHGPGGSCEDVFEAGVQCSAKTMYPDWLSMTGKGYISSMYKQYGRVISPMGCRAFLSPWYERGGMNPADADDKPVFVGRFNIGAVSLHLPMILAKSRMENRDFYEVLDFYLEMIRQLHIRTYDYLGEMRASTNPLGYCEGGFYGGHLKPSDKIRSILKPMTASFG
;
A
#
# COMPACT_ATOMS: atom_id res chain seq x y z
N ASP A 1 -18.70 -2.72 -0.78
CA ASP A 1 -17.42 -2.30 -0.19
C ASP A 1 -16.80 -1.19 -1.03
N TYR A 2 -16.31 -0.17 -0.38
CA TYR A 2 -15.68 0.95 -1.04
C TYR A 2 -14.15 0.69 -1.12
N PRO A 3 -13.54 0.73 -2.31
CA PRO A 3 -12.10 0.55 -2.42
C PRO A 3 -11.36 1.72 -1.77
N PHE A 4 -10.34 1.42 -1.01
CA PHE A 4 -9.38 2.42 -0.54
C PHE A 4 -8.45 2.78 -1.69
N VAL A 5 -8.57 3.99 -2.20
CA VAL A 5 -7.73 4.48 -3.29
C VAL A 5 -6.58 5.29 -2.71
N THR A 6 -5.37 4.99 -3.16
CA THR A 6 -4.16 5.75 -2.85
C THR A 6 -3.58 6.31 -4.15
N VAL A 7 -3.25 7.58 -4.16
CA VAL A 7 -2.54 8.25 -5.25
C VAL A 7 -1.12 8.57 -4.77
N THR A 8 -0.14 8.16 -5.55
CA THR A 8 1.28 8.40 -5.27
C THR A 8 1.81 9.45 -6.23
N LEU A 9 2.51 10.44 -5.72
CA LEU A 9 3.08 11.55 -6.49
C LEU A 9 4.47 11.93 -5.95
N GLY A 10 5.15 12.84 -6.63
CA GLY A 10 6.39 13.48 -6.18
C GLY A 10 7.57 13.27 -7.12
N LEU A 11 7.72 12.12 -7.78
CA LEU A 11 8.91 11.84 -8.61
C LEU A 11 8.78 12.30 -10.06
N GLY A 12 7.62 12.75 -10.50
CA GLY A 12 7.41 13.25 -11.85
C GLY A 12 8.01 14.63 -12.05
N THR A 13 8.95 14.76 -13.00
CA THR A 13 9.67 16.01 -13.32
C THR A 13 9.14 16.72 -14.56
N GLY A 14 8.32 16.05 -15.36
CA GLY A 14 7.71 16.60 -16.56
C GLY A 14 6.66 17.67 -16.23
N HIS A 15 6.42 18.57 -17.19
CA HIS A 15 5.46 19.67 -17.01
C HIS A 15 4.07 19.20 -16.58
N PHE A 16 3.51 18.20 -17.25
CA PHE A 16 2.18 17.67 -16.93
C PHE A 16 2.16 16.93 -15.59
N GLU A 17 3.21 16.19 -15.27
CA GLU A 17 3.34 15.46 -14.00
C GLU A 17 3.37 16.40 -12.80
N LYS A 18 4.13 17.50 -12.91
CA LYS A 18 4.15 18.56 -11.90
C LYS A 18 2.80 19.26 -11.79
N MET A 19 2.17 19.61 -12.92
CA MET A 19 0.86 20.27 -12.95
C MET A 19 -0.21 19.40 -12.27
N ILE A 20 -0.23 18.10 -12.54
CA ILE A 20 -1.16 17.15 -11.90
C ILE A 20 -0.89 17.08 -10.39
N SER A 21 0.37 16.98 -10.00
CA SER A 21 0.76 16.91 -8.58
C SER A 21 0.35 18.17 -7.81
N LEU A 22 0.64 19.35 -8.36
CA LEU A 22 0.27 20.64 -7.77
C LEU A 22 -1.24 20.80 -7.66
N SER A 23 -1.98 20.46 -8.74
CA SER A 23 -3.44 20.55 -8.76
C SER A 23 -4.08 19.64 -7.73
N LEU A 24 -3.58 18.39 -7.61
CA LEU A 24 -4.09 17.43 -6.64
C LEU A 24 -3.86 17.90 -5.20
N LEU A 25 -2.66 18.40 -4.90
CA LEU A 25 -2.31 18.93 -3.58
C LEU A 25 -3.15 20.16 -3.23
N GLU A 26 -3.35 21.07 -4.18
CA GLU A 26 -4.16 22.28 -3.95
C GLU A 26 -5.63 21.94 -3.71
N VAL A 27 -6.22 21.06 -4.51
CA VAL A 27 -7.62 20.61 -4.34
C VAL A 27 -7.79 19.89 -3.00
N HIS A 28 -6.83 19.02 -2.63
CA HIS A 28 -6.86 18.32 -1.36
C HIS A 28 -6.75 19.29 -0.18
N LYS A 29 -5.81 20.23 -0.24
CA LYS A 29 -5.64 21.31 0.74
C LYS A 29 -6.91 22.17 0.86
N GLY A 30 -7.62 22.39 -0.26
CA GLY A 30 -8.84 23.16 -0.33
C GLY A 30 -10.01 22.51 0.39
N GLY A 31 -10.04 21.20 0.49
CA GLY A 31 -11.17 20.43 1.04
C GLY A 31 -12.39 20.40 0.12
N GLN A 32 -13.37 19.61 0.49
CA GLN A 32 -14.64 19.43 -0.25
C GLN A 32 -15.84 20.00 0.49
N GLY A 33 -16.84 20.43 -0.25
CA GLY A 33 -18.10 20.98 0.30
C GLY A 33 -18.43 22.36 -0.23
N LYS A 34 -19.50 22.93 0.28
CA LYS A 34 -19.97 24.28 -0.11
C LYS A 34 -18.99 25.36 0.41
N LYS A 35 -18.94 26.50 -0.28
CA LYS A 35 -18.16 27.66 0.14
C LYS A 35 -18.51 28.03 1.60
N GLY A 36 -17.50 28.17 2.46
CA GLY A 36 -17.69 28.46 3.89
C GLY A 36 -17.92 27.21 4.77
N HIS A 37 -18.16 26.03 4.18
CA HIS A 37 -18.41 24.78 4.90
C HIS A 37 -17.59 23.60 4.33
N LYS A 38 -16.36 23.88 3.92
CA LYS A 38 -15.47 22.85 3.40
C LYS A 38 -14.92 21.97 4.52
N LYS A 39 -14.91 20.67 4.27
CA LYS A 39 -14.32 19.65 5.17
C LYS A 39 -13.08 19.05 4.53
N PRO A 40 -12.11 18.57 5.34
CA PRO A 40 -10.96 17.83 4.81
C PRO A 40 -11.41 16.64 3.95
N VAL A 41 -10.65 16.38 2.89
CA VAL A 41 -10.83 15.20 2.05
C VAL A 41 -10.07 14.03 2.71
N LEU A 42 -10.73 12.90 2.90
CA LEU A 42 -10.12 11.70 3.48
C LEU A 42 -9.59 10.75 2.40
N PHE A 43 -10.21 10.74 1.23
CA PHE A 43 -9.85 9.89 0.10
C PHE A 43 -9.92 10.67 -1.22
N PRO A 44 -9.05 10.36 -2.20
CA PRO A 44 -7.98 9.36 -2.13
C PRO A 44 -6.93 9.73 -1.08
N LYS A 45 -6.28 8.73 -0.49
CA LYS A 45 -5.06 8.96 0.28
C LYS A 45 -3.95 9.40 -0.67
N ILE A 46 -3.14 10.37 -0.24
CA ILE A 46 -2.01 10.85 -1.03
C ILE A 46 -0.72 10.42 -0.35
N VAL A 47 0.18 9.82 -1.12
CA VAL A 47 1.54 9.50 -0.72
C VAL A 47 2.50 10.33 -1.54
N PHE A 48 3.36 11.07 -0.86
CA PHE A 48 4.41 11.88 -1.48
C PHE A 48 5.75 11.14 -1.40
N LEU A 49 6.33 10.83 -2.55
CA LEU A 49 7.65 10.24 -2.65
C LEU A 49 8.70 11.35 -2.63
N PHE A 50 9.40 11.47 -1.53
CA PHE A 50 10.41 12.50 -1.34
C PHE A 50 11.79 12.03 -1.78
N ASP A 51 12.39 12.72 -2.74
CA ASP A 51 13.80 12.58 -3.12
C ASP A 51 14.53 13.92 -2.92
N LYS A 52 15.60 13.90 -2.14
CA LYS A 52 16.35 15.12 -1.80
C LYS A 52 16.90 15.84 -3.04
N SER A 53 17.26 15.10 -4.07
CA SER A 53 17.81 15.70 -5.31
C SER A 53 16.77 16.46 -6.12
N LEU A 54 15.50 16.04 -6.04
CA LEU A 54 14.39 16.67 -6.75
C LEU A 54 13.70 17.78 -5.95
N HIS A 55 13.60 17.59 -4.64
CA HIS A 55 12.75 18.37 -3.75
C HIS A 55 13.55 19.28 -2.79
N GLY A 56 14.87 19.12 -2.76
CA GLY A 56 15.74 20.00 -1.97
C GLY A 56 15.89 21.39 -2.63
N PRO A 57 16.55 22.33 -1.93
CA PRO A 57 16.75 23.68 -2.45
C PRO A 57 17.39 23.69 -3.85
N GLY A 58 16.72 24.36 -4.80
CA GLY A 58 17.11 24.38 -6.22
C GLY A 58 16.79 23.13 -7.01
N GLY A 59 16.08 22.17 -6.44
CA GLY A 59 15.62 20.95 -7.14
C GLY A 59 14.49 21.24 -8.12
N SER A 60 14.37 20.40 -9.15
CA SER A 60 13.39 20.61 -10.23
C SER A 60 11.91 20.51 -9.78
N CYS A 61 11.65 19.93 -8.61
CA CYS A 61 10.33 19.75 -8.01
C CYS A 61 10.20 20.40 -6.62
N GLU A 62 11.01 21.41 -6.33
CA GLU A 62 10.95 22.16 -5.07
C GLU A 62 9.55 22.76 -4.85
N ASP A 63 8.94 23.31 -5.90
CA ASP A 63 7.58 23.86 -5.90
C ASP A 63 6.51 22.80 -5.51
N VAL A 64 6.66 21.57 -5.98
CA VAL A 64 5.77 20.46 -5.64
C VAL A 64 5.96 20.06 -4.17
N PHE A 65 7.20 20.07 -3.67
CA PHE A 65 7.49 19.82 -2.28
C PHE A 65 6.88 20.88 -1.36
N GLU A 66 7.04 22.15 -1.68
CA GLU A 66 6.44 23.26 -0.92
C GLU A 66 4.92 23.14 -0.86
N ALA A 67 4.28 22.84 -1.99
CA ALA A 67 2.84 22.61 -2.04
C ALA A 67 2.41 21.40 -1.16
N GLY A 68 3.21 20.34 -1.15
CA GLY A 68 3.03 19.17 -0.28
C GLY A 68 3.11 19.53 1.19
N VAL A 69 4.13 20.32 1.59
CA VAL A 69 4.30 20.79 2.98
C VAL A 69 3.12 21.65 3.42
N GLN A 70 2.69 22.59 2.58
CA GLN A 70 1.52 23.43 2.87
C GLN A 70 0.22 22.61 3.00
N CYS A 71 0.06 21.59 2.15
CA CYS A 71 -1.06 20.68 2.24
C CYS A 71 -1.01 19.89 3.56
N SER A 72 0.14 19.32 3.92
CA SER A 72 0.33 18.58 5.18
C SER A 72 0.06 19.43 6.40
N ALA A 73 0.52 20.66 6.41
CA ALA A 73 0.31 21.59 7.53
C ALA A 73 -1.18 21.85 7.80
N LYS A 74 -2.03 21.76 6.77
CA LYS A 74 -3.47 22.01 6.89
C LYS A 74 -4.32 20.75 7.07
N THR A 75 -3.92 19.64 6.44
CA THR A 75 -4.78 18.44 6.33
C THR A 75 -4.15 17.18 6.90
N MET A 76 -2.88 17.24 7.31
CA MET A 76 -2.03 16.10 7.69
C MET A 76 -1.75 15.12 6.53
N TYR A 77 -2.08 15.47 5.30
CA TYR A 77 -1.73 14.75 4.07
C TYR A 77 -0.93 15.66 3.14
N PRO A 78 -0.08 15.11 2.28
CA PRO A 78 0.19 13.69 1.99
C PRO A 78 0.95 12.95 3.10
N ASP A 79 0.87 11.61 3.09
CA ASP A 79 1.83 10.76 3.79
C ASP A 79 3.18 10.82 3.08
N TRP A 80 4.26 10.98 3.83
CA TRP A 80 5.60 11.16 3.27
C TRP A 80 6.40 9.86 3.26
N LEU A 81 6.94 9.51 2.09
CA LEU A 81 7.81 8.36 1.90
C LEU A 81 9.17 8.81 1.35
N SER A 82 10.23 8.66 2.12
CA SER A 82 11.56 9.08 1.70
C SER A 82 12.22 8.05 0.77
N MET A 83 12.62 8.51 -0.41
CA MET A 83 13.48 7.79 -1.35
C MET A 83 14.96 7.98 -1.01
N THR A 84 15.26 8.87 -0.10
CA THR A 84 16.64 9.21 0.33
C THR A 84 16.97 8.49 1.64
N GLY A 85 18.19 8.01 1.78
CA GLY A 85 18.66 7.38 3.02
C GLY A 85 19.05 5.90 2.85
N LYS A 86 19.06 5.17 3.97
CA LYS A 86 19.53 3.77 4.04
C LYS A 86 18.41 2.75 4.25
N GLY A 87 17.15 3.17 4.15
CA GLY A 87 16.00 2.29 4.36
C GLY A 87 15.72 1.36 3.17
N TYR A 88 14.89 0.35 3.41
CA TYR A 88 14.46 -0.62 2.43
C TYR A 88 13.89 0.03 1.15
N ILE A 89 13.01 1.02 1.31
CA ILE A 89 12.37 1.71 0.17
C ILE A 89 13.41 2.42 -0.71
N SER A 90 14.34 3.15 -0.09
CA SER A 90 15.40 3.83 -0.85
C SER A 90 16.35 2.86 -1.54
N SER A 91 16.61 1.69 -0.94
CA SER A 91 17.40 0.63 -1.56
C SER A 91 16.70 0.05 -2.80
N MET A 92 15.39 -0.25 -2.70
CA MET A 92 14.60 -0.68 -3.84
C MET A 92 14.56 0.36 -4.96
N TYR A 93 14.35 1.62 -4.61
CA TYR A 93 14.30 2.70 -5.59
C TYR A 93 15.64 2.83 -6.34
N LYS A 94 16.76 2.76 -5.61
CA LYS A 94 18.10 2.77 -6.22
C LYS A 94 18.35 1.59 -7.15
N GLN A 95 17.88 0.41 -6.75
CA GLN A 95 18.14 -0.83 -7.51
C GLN A 95 17.25 -0.95 -8.75
N TYR A 96 15.98 -0.58 -8.66
CA TYR A 96 14.98 -0.85 -9.70
C TYR A 96 14.40 0.40 -10.35
N GLY A 97 14.72 1.61 -9.87
CA GLY A 97 14.08 2.86 -10.31
C GLY A 97 12.59 2.94 -9.99
N ARG A 98 12.08 2.02 -9.18
CA ARG A 98 10.67 1.90 -8.81
C ARG A 98 10.54 1.57 -7.33
N VAL A 99 9.38 1.90 -6.77
CA VAL A 99 8.98 1.50 -5.43
C VAL A 99 7.57 0.88 -5.46
N ILE A 100 7.31 -0.02 -4.52
CA ILE A 100 5.95 -0.45 -4.27
C ILE A 100 5.34 0.63 -3.38
N SER A 101 4.32 1.32 -3.90
CA SER A 101 3.60 2.32 -3.12
C SER A 101 2.89 1.64 -1.95
N PRO A 102 2.90 2.24 -0.76
CA PRO A 102 2.14 1.73 0.36
C PRO A 102 0.65 1.71 0.01
N MET A 103 -0.02 0.63 0.38
CA MET A 103 -1.47 0.49 0.17
C MET A 103 -2.25 1.00 1.38
N GLY A 104 -3.31 1.75 1.11
CA GLY A 104 -4.31 2.16 2.09
C GLY A 104 -3.75 2.72 3.39
N CYS A 105 -3.51 1.87 4.37
CA CYS A 105 -3.06 2.22 5.72
C CYS A 105 -1.55 2.08 5.95
N ARG A 106 -0.71 2.37 4.94
CA ARG A 106 0.75 2.24 5.00
C ARG A 106 1.25 0.79 5.03
N ALA A 107 0.49 -0.13 4.46
CA ALA A 107 0.96 -1.50 4.26
C ALA A 107 2.04 -1.51 3.19
N PHE A 108 3.28 -1.77 3.59
CA PHE A 108 4.41 -1.92 2.68
C PHE A 108 4.54 -3.39 2.30
N LEU A 109 4.48 -3.66 1.00
CA LEU A 109 4.65 -5.02 0.51
C LEU A 109 6.14 -5.30 0.30
N SER A 110 6.59 -6.49 0.74
CA SER A 110 7.93 -6.98 0.44
C SER A 110 8.12 -7.16 -1.07
N PRO A 111 9.35 -7.08 -1.59
CA PRO A 111 9.59 -7.49 -2.95
C PRO A 111 9.22 -8.96 -3.09
N TRP A 112 8.67 -9.29 -4.23
CA TRP A 112 8.39 -10.65 -4.64
C TRP A 112 8.83 -10.80 -6.09
N TYR A 113 9.47 -11.90 -6.41
CA TYR A 113 9.96 -12.19 -7.74
C TYR A 113 9.03 -13.16 -8.44
N GLU A 114 8.92 -13.06 -9.76
CA GLU A 114 7.98 -13.86 -10.55
C GLU A 114 8.19 -15.38 -10.37
N ARG A 115 9.44 -15.83 -10.27
CA ARG A 115 9.83 -17.24 -10.20
C ARG A 115 10.40 -17.66 -8.86
N GLY A 116 11.12 -16.78 -8.20
CA GLY A 116 11.89 -17.10 -6.99
C GLY A 116 11.23 -16.75 -5.65
N GLY A 117 10.07 -16.10 -5.66
CA GLY A 117 9.39 -15.72 -4.43
C GLY A 117 10.02 -14.51 -3.75
N MET A 118 10.47 -14.63 -2.50
CA MET A 118 11.07 -13.51 -1.74
C MET A 118 12.49 -13.17 -2.20
N ASN A 119 13.17 -14.12 -2.82
CA ASN A 119 14.49 -13.93 -3.41
C ASN A 119 14.42 -14.25 -4.90
N PRO A 120 15.21 -13.61 -5.75
CA PRO A 120 15.23 -13.95 -7.17
C PRO A 120 15.71 -15.40 -7.37
N ALA A 121 15.09 -16.14 -8.29
CA ALA A 121 15.52 -17.49 -8.65
C ALA A 121 16.87 -17.45 -9.39
N ASP A 122 17.08 -16.42 -10.19
CA ASP A 122 18.31 -16.15 -10.95
C ASP A 122 18.41 -14.64 -11.27
N ALA A 123 19.45 -14.25 -12.02
CA ALA A 123 19.71 -12.85 -12.35
C ALA A 123 18.64 -12.21 -13.27
N ASP A 124 17.88 -13.02 -14.00
CA ASP A 124 16.85 -12.56 -14.94
C ASP A 124 15.46 -12.54 -14.29
N ASP A 125 15.33 -13.00 -13.06
CA ASP A 125 14.06 -13.00 -12.35
C ASP A 125 13.66 -11.56 -11.96
N LYS A 126 12.42 -11.18 -12.30
CA LYS A 126 11.95 -9.80 -12.18
C LYS A 126 11.09 -9.60 -10.94
N PRO A 127 11.29 -8.49 -10.21
CA PRO A 127 10.43 -8.13 -9.10
C PRO A 127 9.04 -7.68 -9.58
N VAL A 128 8.01 -8.06 -8.83
CA VAL A 128 6.60 -7.71 -9.12
C VAL A 128 6.25 -6.43 -8.36
N PHE A 129 5.92 -5.37 -9.10
CA PHE A 129 5.55 -4.06 -8.54
C PHE A 129 4.06 -3.73 -8.68
N VAL A 130 3.33 -4.39 -9.56
CA VAL A 130 1.93 -4.10 -9.88
C VAL A 130 1.03 -5.30 -9.67
N GLY A 131 -0.27 -5.09 -9.59
CA GLY A 131 -1.25 -6.15 -9.40
C GLY A 131 -1.22 -6.77 -7.99
N ARG A 132 -0.67 -6.06 -6.99
CA ARG A 132 -0.58 -6.51 -5.61
C ARG A 132 -1.66 -5.85 -4.77
N PHE A 133 -2.27 -6.61 -3.87
CA PHE A 133 -3.36 -6.13 -3.01
C PHE A 133 -3.39 -6.88 -1.68
N ASN A 134 -4.04 -6.26 -0.69
CA ASN A 134 -4.25 -6.84 0.63
C ASN A 134 -5.61 -7.56 0.64
N ILE A 135 -5.64 -8.81 1.05
CA ILE A 135 -6.85 -9.66 1.12
C ILE A 135 -7.42 -9.82 2.52
N GLY A 136 -6.76 -9.29 3.53
CA GLY A 136 -7.25 -9.31 4.89
C GLY A 136 -6.27 -8.71 5.88
N ALA A 137 -6.79 -8.32 7.04
CA ALA A 137 -6.01 -7.82 8.16
C ALA A 137 -6.58 -8.36 9.47
N VAL A 138 -5.72 -8.71 10.41
CA VAL A 138 -6.09 -9.12 11.77
C VAL A 138 -5.26 -8.33 12.76
N SER A 139 -5.94 -7.56 13.62
CA SER A 139 -5.27 -6.78 14.66
C SER A 139 -5.00 -7.63 15.90
N LEU A 140 -3.80 -7.55 16.40
CA LEU A 140 -3.32 -8.22 17.60
C LEU A 140 -3.27 -7.21 18.76
N HIS A 141 -4.07 -7.46 19.80
CA HIS A 141 -4.14 -6.54 20.96
C HIS A 141 -3.11 -6.94 22.02
N LEU A 142 -1.86 -6.49 21.88
CA LEU A 142 -0.76 -6.86 22.78
C LEU A 142 -1.02 -6.60 24.28
N PRO A 143 -1.63 -5.48 24.69
CA PRO A 143 -2.00 -5.29 26.10
C PRO A 143 -2.93 -6.38 26.65
N MET A 144 -3.88 -6.86 25.86
CA MET A 144 -4.75 -7.99 26.25
C MET A 144 -3.98 -9.29 26.40
N ILE A 145 -3.05 -9.57 25.49
CA ILE A 145 -2.18 -10.75 25.55
C ILE A 145 -1.33 -10.73 26.81
N LEU A 146 -0.75 -9.56 27.14
CA LEU A 146 0.00 -9.38 28.39
C LEU A 146 -0.86 -9.58 29.64
N ALA A 147 -2.07 -9.04 29.64
CA ALA A 147 -3.00 -9.23 30.76
C ALA A 147 -3.34 -10.72 30.94
N LYS A 148 -3.61 -11.43 29.83
CA LYS A 148 -3.89 -12.87 29.85
C LYS A 148 -2.72 -13.69 30.35
N SER A 149 -1.49 -13.39 29.88
CA SER A 149 -0.26 -14.01 30.37
C SER A 149 -0.14 -13.93 31.90
N ARG A 150 -0.39 -12.74 32.45
CA ARG A 150 -0.35 -12.52 33.92
C ARG A 150 -1.46 -13.25 34.65
N MET A 151 -2.69 -13.23 34.13
CA MET A 151 -3.84 -13.91 34.75
C MET A 151 -3.68 -15.43 34.79
N GLU A 152 -3.11 -16.00 33.72
CA GLU A 152 -2.90 -17.44 33.58
C GLU A 152 -1.53 -17.91 34.13
N ASN A 153 -0.71 -16.97 34.63
CA ASN A 153 0.68 -17.24 35.06
C ASN A 153 1.49 -18.00 33.99
N ARG A 154 1.37 -17.56 32.76
CA ARG A 154 2.07 -18.13 31.60
C ARG A 154 3.06 -17.11 31.03
N ASP A 155 4.10 -17.62 30.36
CA ASP A 155 5.02 -16.74 29.63
C ASP A 155 4.30 -15.93 28.55
N PHE A 156 4.70 -14.65 28.43
CA PHE A 156 4.08 -13.75 27.45
C PHE A 156 4.27 -14.24 26.02
N TYR A 157 5.46 -14.75 25.70
CA TYR A 157 5.77 -15.21 24.35
C TYR A 157 5.01 -16.49 23.99
N GLU A 158 4.80 -17.39 24.93
CA GLU A 158 3.93 -18.56 24.71
C GLU A 158 2.50 -18.18 24.38
N VAL A 159 1.95 -17.20 25.09
CA VAL A 159 0.59 -16.71 24.83
C VAL A 159 0.54 -15.96 23.49
N LEU A 160 1.57 -15.17 23.18
CA LEU A 160 1.69 -14.49 21.91
C LEU A 160 1.76 -15.47 20.74
N ASP A 161 2.62 -16.48 20.82
CA ASP A 161 2.79 -17.49 19.76
C ASP A 161 1.50 -18.27 19.51
N PHE A 162 0.74 -18.57 20.56
CA PHE A 162 -0.58 -19.19 20.41
C PHE A 162 -1.53 -18.33 19.54
N TYR A 163 -1.58 -17.02 19.80
CA TYR A 163 -2.43 -16.12 19.00
C TYR A 163 -1.88 -15.88 17.59
N LEU A 164 -0.57 -15.83 17.41
CA LEU A 164 0.04 -15.75 16.08
C LEU A 164 -0.30 -16.98 15.23
N GLU A 165 -0.26 -18.18 15.82
CA GLU A 165 -0.65 -19.39 15.12
C GLU A 165 -2.15 -19.39 14.76
N MET A 166 -3.03 -18.91 15.64
CA MET A 166 -4.44 -18.73 15.32
C MET A 166 -4.65 -17.77 14.15
N ILE A 167 -3.93 -16.64 14.12
CA ILE A 167 -3.97 -15.67 13.01
C ILE A 167 -3.49 -16.32 11.73
N ARG A 168 -2.38 -17.05 11.76
CA ARG A 168 -1.87 -17.78 10.60
C ARG A 168 -2.93 -18.72 10.01
N GLN A 169 -3.58 -19.51 10.85
CA GLN A 169 -4.65 -20.43 10.42
C GLN A 169 -5.85 -19.67 9.84
N LEU A 170 -6.23 -18.56 10.46
CA LEU A 170 -7.32 -17.70 9.96
C LEU A 170 -6.99 -17.13 8.58
N HIS A 171 -5.76 -16.65 8.37
CA HIS A 171 -5.31 -16.15 7.08
C HIS A 171 -5.33 -17.24 6.00
N ILE A 172 -4.85 -18.46 6.31
CA ILE A 172 -4.90 -19.60 5.39
C ILE A 172 -6.35 -19.93 5.00
N ARG A 173 -7.25 -20.01 5.98
CA ARG A 173 -8.68 -20.27 5.71
C ARG A 173 -9.32 -19.19 4.87
N THR A 174 -8.98 -17.91 5.13
CA THR A 174 -9.46 -16.77 4.34
C THR A 174 -8.93 -16.85 2.91
N TYR A 175 -7.66 -17.16 2.73
CA TYR A 175 -7.04 -17.35 1.43
C TYR A 175 -7.74 -18.47 0.64
N ASP A 176 -7.97 -19.59 1.26
CA ASP A 176 -8.65 -20.74 0.63
C ASP A 176 -10.09 -20.41 0.28
N TYR A 177 -10.84 -19.80 1.20
CA TYR A 177 -12.21 -19.38 0.96
C TYR A 177 -12.31 -18.38 -0.22
N LEU A 178 -11.49 -17.35 -0.22
CA LEU A 178 -11.45 -16.36 -1.30
C LEU A 178 -11.04 -17.01 -2.62
N GLY A 179 -10.08 -17.92 -2.59
CA GLY A 179 -9.61 -18.65 -3.77
C GLY A 179 -10.70 -19.44 -4.49
N GLU A 180 -11.70 -19.91 -3.76
CA GLU A 180 -12.84 -20.66 -4.31
C GLU A 180 -13.95 -19.74 -4.88
N MET A 181 -13.92 -18.44 -4.60
CA MET A 181 -14.89 -17.50 -5.13
C MET A 181 -14.71 -17.33 -6.64
N ARG A 182 -15.81 -17.03 -7.34
CA ARG A 182 -15.78 -16.73 -8.78
C ARG A 182 -15.43 -15.27 -9.02
N ALA A 183 -14.78 -14.99 -10.13
CA ALA A 183 -14.44 -13.62 -10.53
C ALA A 183 -15.68 -12.72 -10.69
N SER A 184 -16.84 -13.31 -10.98
CA SER A 184 -18.13 -12.61 -11.04
C SER A 184 -18.55 -11.94 -9.72
N THR A 185 -17.94 -12.28 -8.58
CA THR A 185 -18.21 -11.61 -7.30
C THR A 185 -17.70 -10.16 -7.27
N ASN A 186 -16.66 -9.88 -8.03
CA ASN A 186 -16.16 -8.51 -8.24
C ASN A 186 -15.53 -8.40 -9.63
N PRO A 187 -16.36 -8.28 -10.70
CA PRO A 187 -15.87 -8.22 -12.07
C PRO A 187 -14.92 -7.06 -12.30
N LEU A 188 -15.18 -5.92 -11.67
CA LEU A 188 -14.35 -4.72 -11.78
C LEU A 188 -12.94 -4.92 -11.24
N GLY A 189 -12.78 -5.78 -10.24
CA GLY A 189 -11.48 -6.11 -9.66
C GLY A 189 -10.76 -7.24 -10.39
N TYR A 190 -11.49 -8.30 -10.76
CA TYR A 190 -10.90 -9.59 -11.12
C TYR A 190 -10.97 -9.94 -12.59
N CYS A 191 -11.93 -9.37 -13.35
CA CYS A 191 -12.08 -9.65 -14.77
C CYS A 191 -11.16 -8.78 -15.63
N GLU A 192 -11.16 -9.01 -16.93
CA GLU A 192 -10.33 -8.31 -17.90
C GLU A 192 -10.49 -6.78 -17.78
N GLY A 193 -9.36 -6.08 -17.69
CA GLY A 193 -9.33 -4.65 -17.45
C GLY A 193 -9.57 -4.26 -15.98
N GLY A 194 -9.68 -5.21 -15.08
CA GLY A 194 -9.89 -4.97 -13.66
C GLY A 194 -8.70 -4.38 -12.92
N PHE A 195 -8.96 -3.76 -11.77
CA PHE A 195 -7.98 -3.02 -10.97
C PHE A 195 -6.80 -3.87 -10.50
N TYR A 196 -7.00 -5.16 -10.29
CA TYR A 196 -5.96 -6.07 -9.79
C TYR A 196 -5.17 -6.76 -10.92
N GLY A 197 -5.26 -6.24 -12.15
CA GLY A 197 -4.63 -6.85 -13.32
C GLY A 197 -5.26 -8.18 -13.70
N GLY A 198 -6.51 -8.41 -13.30
CA GLY A 198 -7.24 -9.63 -13.57
C GLY A 198 -7.56 -9.79 -15.05
N HIS A 199 -7.45 -11.02 -15.51
CA HIS A 199 -7.82 -11.43 -16.87
C HIS A 199 -8.80 -12.61 -16.81
N LEU A 200 -9.50 -12.73 -15.69
CA LEU A 200 -10.39 -13.85 -15.43
C LEU A 200 -11.72 -13.65 -16.14
N LYS A 201 -12.29 -14.74 -16.61
CA LYS A 201 -13.69 -14.79 -17.02
C LYS A 201 -14.58 -14.78 -15.75
N PRO A 202 -15.83 -14.28 -15.83
CA PRO A 202 -16.72 -14.24 -14.68
C PRO A 202 -16.93 -15.60 -13.97
N SER A 203 -16.81 -16.71 -14.71
CA SER A 203 -16.95 -18.08 -14.20
C SER A 203 -15.70 -18.63 -13.50
N ASP A 204 -14.53 -18.01 -13.73
CA ASP A 204 -13.26 -18.52 -13.23
C ASP A 204 -13.14 -18.28 -11.73
N LYS A 205 -12.38 -19.14 -11.05
CA LYS A 205 -12.02 -18.94 -9.64
C LYS A 205 -10.90 -17.90 -9.51
N ILE A 206 -10.97 -17.05 -8.50
CA ILE A 206 -9.97 -16.01 -8.28
C ILE A 206 -8.64 -16.56 -7.74
N ARG A 207 -8.54 -17.85 -7.42
CA ARG A 207 -7.31 -18.49 -6.92
C ARG A 207 -6.09 -18.26 -7.82
N SER A 208 -6.30 -18.19 -9.13
CA SER A 208 -5.19 -17.98 -10.08
C SER A 208 -4.49 -16.63 -9.91
N ILE A 209 -5.19 -15.61 -9.38
CA ILE A 209 -4.62 -14.28 -9.12
C ILE A 209 -4.28 -14.06 -7.64
N LEU A 210 -4.76 -14.92 -6.73
CA LEU A 210 -4.39 -14.90 -5.31
C LEU A 210 -3.06 -15.62 -5.06
N LYS A 211 -2.02 -15.22 -5.78
CA LYS A 211 -0.69 -15.77 -5.55
C LYS A 211 -0.02 -15.04 -4.40
N PRO A 212 0.90 -15.68 -3.66
CA PRO A 212 1.65 -15.02 -2.59
C PRO A 212 2.34 -13.72 -3.02
N MET A 213 2.73 -13.63 -4.30
CA MET A 213 3.35 -12.45 -4.88
C MET A 213 2.38 -11.27 -5.11
N THR A 214 1.07 -11.52 -5.16
CA THR A 214 0.06 -10.50 -5.46
C THR A 214 -0.85 -10.20 -4.30
N ALA A 215 -1.00 -11.13 -3.35
CA ALA A 215 -1.88 -10.99 -2.21
C ALA A 215 -1.09 -10.96 -0.90
N SER A 216 -1.54 -10.17 0.06
CA SER A 216 -0.94 -10.06 1.39
C SER A 216 -1.99 -10.05 2.49
N PHE A 217 -1.55 -10.37 3.70
CA PHE A 217 -2.30 -10.11 4.93
C PHE A 217 -1.57 -9.06 5.77
N GLY A 218 -2.33 -8.23 6.48
CA GLY A 218 -1.84 -7.23 7.41
C GLY A 218 -2.09 -7.60 8.86
#